data_c1bb1bc747a53a97d1603e3fde7f8475
#
_entry.id   c1bb1bc747a53a97d1603e3fde7f8475
#
_cell.length_a   1.000
_cell.length_b   1.000
_cell.length_c   1.000
_cell.angle_alpha   90.00
_cell.angle_beta   90.00
_cell.angle_gamma   90.00
#
_symmetry.space_group_name_H-M   'P 1'
#
loop_
_entity.id
_entity.type
_entity.pdbx_description
1 polymer ?
#
loop_
_entity_poly.entity_id
_entity_poly.type
_entity_poly.pdbx_seq_one_letter_code
_entity_poly.pdbx_strand_id
1 'polypeptide(L)'
;MSSSSCMSFEALHTEATANLQRHLAENTYPGRGLILGRNSAGEWTIVYWLMGRSRNSRNRILLENNGRLHTEAADPAKLEDPTLIIYNALRVFQGKTVVSNGDHTDRVVRGWENGTTFEETLHSERHEPDVPNLTPRIAGCLHPEDLESPLRLALIRSCGRNPELSEHHFFCYPAPASGLGHGLTTYQGDGNPLPSFARLPLWFPLEGEGDRIVKAYWEVLNPDNRVALAVWTLSPGSSTPQMRICNRHRTDDPAPDSGTPRMVSRTTNR
;
A
#
# COMPACT_ATOMS: atom_id res chain seq x y z
N MET A 1 16.66 33.72 17.99
CA MET A 1 16.64 32.66 16.97
C MET A 1 16.42 31.36 17.73
N SER A 2 15.22 30.85 17.72
CA SER A 2 14.88 29.55 18.35
C SER A 2 15.56 28.45 17.55
N SER A 3 16.50 27.73 18.15
CA SER A 3 17.06 26.52 17.56
C SER A 3 15.96 25.51 17.39
N SER A 4 15.52 25.30 16.15
CA SER A 4 14.68 24.16 15.79
C SER A 4 15.46 22.91 16.14
N SER A 5 15.17 22.30 17.28
CA SER A 5 15.82 21.06 17.72
C SER A 5 15.44 19.96 16.70
N CYS A 6 16.41 19.52 15.92
CA CYS A 6 16.24 18.33 15.09
C CYS A 6 15.91 17.15 16.01
N MET A 7 14.82 16.44 15.74
CA MET A 7 14.45 15.26 16.53
C MET A 7 15.56 14.21 16.44
N SER A 8 15.90 13.59 17.57
CA SER A 8 16.85 12.49 17.58
C SER A 8 16.27 11.26 16.87
N PHE A 9 17.15 10.36 16.40
CA PHE A 9 16.71 9.08 15.82
C PHE A 9 15.80 8.29 16.77
N GLU A 10 16.14 8.24 18.06
CA GLU A 10 15.33 7.56 19.09
C GLU A 10 13.93 8.16 19.24
N ALA A 11 13.82 9.49 19.18
CA ALA A 11 12.52 10.16 19.24
C ALA A 11 11.66 9.85 18.00
N LEU A 12 12.27 9.88 16.80
CA LEU A 12 11.58 9.50 15.56
C LEU A 12 11.16 8.04 15.57
N HIS A 13 11.99 7.12 16.05
CA HIS A 13 11.68 5.70 16.15
C HIS A 13 10.55 5.44 17.17
N THR A 14 10.55 6.14 18.29
CA THR A 14 9.47 6.08 19.27
C THR A 14 8.15 6.57 18.68
N GLU A 15 8.18 7.69 17.96
CA GLU A 15 7.00 8.21 17.25
C GLU A 15 6.50 7.22 16.18
N ALA A 16 7.42 6.66 15.37
CA ALA A 16 7.09 5.67 14.34
C ALA A 16 6.41 4.43 14.93
N THR A 17 6.92 3.91 16.05
CA THR A 17 6.33 2.77 16.76
C THR A 17 4.96 3.12 17.33
N ALA A 18 4.80 4.31 17.92
CA ALA A 18 3.51 4.78 18.41
C ALA A 18 2.49 4.97 17.26
N ASN A 19 2.93 5.43 16.08
CA ASN A 19 2.10 5.54 14.91
C ASN A 19 1.66 4.17 14.37
N LEU A 20 2.56 3.18 14.31
CA LEU A 20 2.23 1.80 13.95
C LEU A 20 1.12 1.26 14.85
N GLN A 21 1.28 1.43 16.17
CA GLN A 21 0.30 0.99 17.15
C GLN A 21 -1.05 1.69 16.95
N ARG A 22 -1.05 3.02 16.96
CA ARG A 22 -2.29 3.82 16.93
C ARG A 22 -3.03 3.77 15.60
N HIS A 23 -2.29 3.83 14.48
CA HIS A 23 -2.88 4.00 13.17
C HIS A 23 -3.07 2.70 12.40
N LEU A 24 -2.43 1.60 12.80
CA LEU A 24 -2.63 0.29 12.18
C LEU A 24 -3.13 -0.76 13.18
N ALA A 25 -2.47 -0.99 14.32
CA ALA A 25 -2.86 -2.06 15.24
C ALA A 25 -4.23 -1.79 15.92
N GLU A 26 -4.44 -0.58 16.41
CA GLU A 26 -5.68 -0.15 17.05
C GLU A 26 -6.74 0.32 16.06
N ASN A 27 -6.36 0.59 14.81
CA ASN A 27 -7.25 1.04 13.76
C ASN A 27 -7.80 -0.14 12.96
N THR A 28 -9.06 -0.44 13.14
CA THR A 28 -9.69 -1.59 12.47
C THR A 28 -9.78 -1.45 10.96
N TYR A 29 -9.77 -0.20 10.42
CA TYR A 29 -9.88 0.02 8.99
C TYR A 29 -9.13 1.27 8.49
N PRO A 30 -7.79 1.27 8.41
CA PRO A 30 -7.02 2.32 7.76
C PRO A 30 -7.21 2.36 6.22
N GLY A 31 -7.89 1.36 5.65
CA GLY A 31 -8.07 1.21 4.21
C GLY A 31 -6.81 0.74 3.49
N ARG A 32 -6.56 1.26 2.30
CA ARG A 32 -5.29 1.05 1.58
C ARG A 32 -4.23 1.94 2.17
N GLY A 33 -2.98 1.49 2.15
CA GLY A 33 -1.89 2.33 2.61
C GLY A 33 -0.57 1.99 1.96
N LEU A 34 0.35 2.93 2.06
CA LEU A 34 1.71 2.81 1.54
C LEU A 34 2.70 3.48 2.51
N ILE A 35 3.91 2.94 2.55
CA ILE A 35 5.05 3.50 3.28
C ILE A 35 6.26 3.45 2.36
N LEU A 36 7.02 4.53 2.29
CA LEU A 36 8.28 4.63 1.57
C LEU A 36 9.39 5.01 2.55
N GLY A 37 10.52 4.32 2.48
CA GLY A 37 11.64 4.60 3.36
C GLY A 37 12.84 3.71 3.14
N ARG A 38 13.59 3.47 4.23
CA ARG A 38 14.73 2.56 4.24
C ARG A 38 14.59 1.58 5.39
N ASN A 39 14.78 0.29 5.12
CA ASN A 39 14.77 -0.72 6.16
C ASN A 39 16.06 -0.67 7.02
N SER A 40 16.13 -1.51 8.06
CA SER A 40 17.30 -1.54 8.96
C SER A 40 18.61 -1.91 8.27
N ALA A 41 18.55 -2.63 7.13
CA ALA A 41 19.72 -2.93 6.29
C ALA A 41 20.09 -1.77 5.33
N GLY A 42 19.34 -0.67 5.34
CA GLY A 42 19.56 0.48 4.48
C GLY A 42 19.00 0.33 3.06
N GLU A 43 18.25 -0.73 2.77
CA GLU A 43 17.60 -0.93 1.49
C GLU A 43 16.41 0.03 1.34
N TRP A 44 16.25 0.61 0.16
CA TRP A 44 15.02 1.30 -0.19
C TRP A 44 13.85 0.35 -0.08
N THR A 45 12.81 0.76 0.61
CA THR A 45 11.70 -0.12 0.96
C THR A 45 10.37 0.57 0.74
N ILE A 46 9.46 -0.14 0.06
CA ILE A 46 8.06 0.26 -0.11
C ILE A 46 7.20 -0.84 0.51
N VAL A 47 6.31 -0.46 1.42
CA VAL A 47 5.23 -1.31 1.93
C VAL A 47 3.93 -0.85 1.33
N TYR A 48 3.11 -1.77 0.83
CA TYR A 48 1.79 -1.49 0.30
C TYR A 48 0.79 -2.53 0.79
N TRP A 49 -0.38 -2.11 1.24
CA TRP A 49 -1.41 -3.03 1.69
C TRP A 49 -2.80 -2.69 1.18
N LEU A 50 -3.63 -3.72 1.12
CA LEU A 50 -5.04 -3.67 0.80
C LEU A 50 -5.87 -4.15 1.98
N MET A 51 -6.93 -3.42 2.29
CA MET A 51 -8.00 -3.85 3.18
C MET A 51 -9.35 -3.79 2.47
N GLY A 52 -10.33 -4.56 2.94
CA GLY A 52 -11.67 -4.61 2.36
C GLY A 52 -12.73 -4.88 3.43
N ARG A 53 -13.88 -4.19 3.35
CA ARG A 53 -15.07 -4.45 4.19
C ARG A 53 -16.20 -5.09 3.39
N SER A 54 -16.38 -4.72 2.13
CA SER A 54 -17.38 -5.30 1.24
C SER A 54 -16.89 -6.61 0.61
N ARG A 55 -17.82 -7.42 0.10
CA ARG A 55 -17.52 -8.65 -0.62
C ARG A 55 -16.58 -8.38 -1.81
N ASN A 56 -16.89 -7.38 -2.62
CA ASN A 56 -16.09 -7.01 -3.79
C ASN A 56 -14.68 -6.52 -3.39
N SER A 57 -14.56 -5.66 -2.37
CA SER A 57 -13.27 -5.16 -1.90
C SER A 57 -12.39 -6.23 -1.26
N ARG A 58 -12.97 -7.30 -0.71
CA ARG A 58 -12.23 -8.45 -0.15
C ARG A 58 -11.82 -9.48 -1.20
N ASN A 59 -12.46 -9.47 -2.37
CA ASN A 59 -12.20 -10.41 -3.47
C ASN A 59 -11.00 -9.96 -4.30
N ARG A 60 -9.84 -9.74 -3.65
CA ARG A 60 -8.61 -9.27 -4.30
C ARG A 60 -7.39 -10.03 -3.82
N ILE A 61 -6.43 -10.18 -4.70
CA ILE A 61 -5.06 -10.61 -4.43
C ILE A 61 -4.08 -9.62 -5.06
N LEU A 62 -2.85 -9.62 -4.57
CA LEU A 62 -1.71 -8.96 -5.20
C LEU A 62 -0.87 -10.01 -5.91
N LEU A 63 -0.49 -9.71 -7.14
CA LEU A 63 0.42 -10.53 -7.94
C LEU A 63 1.57 -9.68 -8.45
N GLU A 64 2.74 -10.31 -8.59
CA GLU A 64 3.92 -9.72 -9.21
C GLU A 64 4.12 -10.33 -10.58
N ASN A 65 4.36 -9.49 -11.58
CA ASN A 65 4.72 -9.92 -12.92
C ASN A 65 5.72 -8.92 -13.53
N ASN A 66 6.94 -9.37 -13.81
CA ASN A 66 8.00 -8.57 -14.41
C ASN A 66 8.29 -7.25 -13.66
N GLY A 67 8.39 -7.29 -12.34
CA GLY A 67 8.66 -6.11 -11.49
C GLY A 67 7.45 -5.20 -11.28
N ARG A 68 6.26 -5.59 -11.75
CA ARG A 68 5.00 -4.88 -11.60
C ARG A 68 4.13 -5.57 -10.57
N LEU A 69 3.68 -4.82 -9.58
CA LEU A 69 2.67 -5.29 -8.63
C LEU A 69 1.29 -4.86 -9.13
N HIS A 70 0.36 -5.80 -9.25
CA HIS A 70 -1.00 -5.52 -9.67
C HIS A 70 -2.02 -6.28 -8.83
N THR A 71 -3.25 -5.79 -8.85
CA THR A 71 -4.39 -6.45 -8.20
C THR A 71 -5.15 -7.31 -9.19
N GLU A 72 -5.61 -8.47 -8.72
CA GLU A 72 -6.57 -9.31 -9.44
C GLU A 72 -7.71 -9.75 -8.53
N ALA A 73 -8.79 -10.25 -9.12
CA ALA A 73 -9.85 -10.90 -8.36
C ALA A 73 -9.36 -12.26 -7.85
N ALA A 74 -9.53 -12.50 -6.54
CA ALA A 74 -9.25 -13.82 -5.95
C ALA A 74 -10.18 -14.91 -6.52
N ASP A 75 -11.43 -14.54 -6.78
CA ASP A 75 -12.44 -15.37 -7.44
C ASP A 75 -13.08 -14.54 -8.56
N PRO A 76 -12.69 -14.77 -9.83
CA PRO A 76 -13.25 -14.02 -10.97
C PRO A 76 -14.77 -14.11 -11.11
N ALA A 77 -15.39 -15.22 -10.65
CA ALA A 77 -16.85 -15.38 -10.70
C ALA A 77 -17.62 -14.46 -9.73
N LYS A 78 -16.89 -13.86 -8.75
CA LYS A 78 -17.44 -12.93 -7.76
C LYS A 78 -17.07 -11.47 -8.04
N LEU A 79 -16.46 -11.19 -9.19
CA LEU A 79 -16.09 -9.84 -9.59
C LEU A 79 -17.34 -9.08 -10.04
N GLU A 80 -17.70 -8.03 -9.30
CA GLU A 80 -18.88 -7.21 -9.60
C GLU A 80 -18.50 -6.02 -10.50
N ASP A 81 -17.53 -5.21 -10.05
CA ASP A 81 -17.01 -4.05 -10.78
C ASP A 81 -15.48 -4.00 -10.70
N PRO A 82 -14.76 -4.14 -11.81
CA PRO A 82 -13.30 -4.10 -11.82
C PRO A 82 -12.71 -2.69 -11.68
N THR A 83 -13.48 -1.65 -11.95
CA THR A 83 -12.96 -0.29 -12.23
C THR A 83 -12.10 0.28 -11.10
N LEU A 84 -12.49 0.07 -9.84
CA LEU A 84 -11.77 0.60 -8.67
C LEU A 84 -10.93 -0.47 -7.93
N ILE A 85 -10.93 -1.71 -8.41
CA ILE A 85 -10.27 -2.81 -7.70
C ILE A 85 -9.19 -3.53 -8.50
N ILE A 86 -9.18 -3.41 -9.84
CA ILE A 86 -8.17 -4.00 -10.72
C ILE A 86 -7.27 -2.90 -11.29
N TYR A 87 -6.02 -2.86 -10.85
CA TYR A 87 -5.05 -1.82 -11.27
C TYR A 87 -3.61 -2.26 -10.98
N ASN A 88 -2.66 -1.60 -11.61
CA ASN A 88 -1.25 -1.72 -11.23
C ASN A 88 -1.00 -0.90 -9.96
N ALA A 89 -0.66 -1.57 -8.86
CA ALA A 89 -0.37 -0.92 -7.58
C ALA A 89 1.05 -0.35 -7.52
N LEU A 90 2.03 -1.02 -8.18
CA LEU A 90 3.42 -0.55 -8.23
C LEU A 90 4.01 -0.80 -9.62
N ARG A 91 4.74 0.20 -10.12
CA ARG A 91 5.51 0.11 -11.37
C ARG A 91 6.89 0.76 -11.21
N VAL A 92 7.86 0.20 -11.93
CA VAL A 92 9.21 0.75 -12.05
C VAL A 92 9.40 1.32 -13.46
N PHE A 93 10.00 2.49 -13.58
CA PHE A 93 10.33 3.13 -14.85
C PHE A 93 11.62 3.94 -14.71
N GLN A 94 12.67 3.57 -15.45
CA GLN A 94 13.96 4.28 -15.51
C GLN A 94 14.52 4.66 -14.12
N GLY A 95 14.62 3.68 -13.22
CA GLY A 95 15.14 3.88 -11.85
C GLY A 95 14.15 4.53 -10.87
N LYS A 96 13.00 5.00 -11.32
CA LYS A 96 11.92 5.52 -10.49
C LYS A 96 10.89 4.43 -10.21
N THR A 97 10.35 4.40 -9.01
CA THR A 97 9.27 3.48 -8.63
C THR A 97 8.07 4.27 -8.15
N VAL A 98 6.90 3.99 -8.70
CA VAL A 98 5.63 4.56 -8.24
C VAL A 98 4.76 3.47 -7.63
N VAL A 99 4.12 3.78 -6.50
CA VAL A 99 3.12 2.94 -5.83
C VAL A 99 1.87 3.78 -5.56
N SER A 100 0.68 3.22 -5.77
CA SER A 100 -0.57 3.91 -5.48
C SER A 100 -1.75 2.97 -5.24
N ASN A 101 -2.86 3.52 -4.76
CA ASN A 101 -4.08 2.77 -4.49
C ASN A 101 -5.07 2.72 -5.67
N GLY A 102 -4.62 2.95 -6.89
CA GLY A 102 -5.51 2.94 -8.07
C GLY A 102 -4.76 3.07 -9.40
N ASP A 103 -5.52 3.25 -10.47
CA ASP A 103 -5.07 3.33 -11.85
C ASP A 103 -4.16 4.54 -12.17
N HIS A 104 -4.08 5.50 -11.26
CA HIS A 104 -3.15 6.64 -11.39
C HIS A 104 -1.67 6.22 -11.32
N THR A 105 -1.34 5.01 -10.87
CA THR A 105 0.01 4.42 -11.04
C THR A 105 0.42 4.42 -12.51
N ASP A 106 -0.45 3.96 -13.40
CA ASP A 106 -0.17 3.90 -14.85
C ASP A 106 -0.15 5.29 -15.48
N ARG A 107 -0.94 6.23 -14.95
CA ARG A 107 -0.91 7.63 -15.42
C ARG A 107 0.40 8.31 -15.09
N VAL A 108 0.96 8.08 -13.89
CA VAL A 108 2.28 8.59 -13.51
C VAL A 108 3.36 8.07 -14.44
N VAL A 109 3.36 6.75 -14.74
CA VAL A 109 4.36 6.19 -15.67
C VAL A 109 4.23 6.78 -17.07
N ARG A 110 3.01 6.91 -17.61
CA ARG A 110 2.78 7.59 -18.88
C ARG A 110 3.20 9.07 -18.86
N GLY A 111 3.01 9.73 -17.71
CA GLY A 111 3.50 11.10 -17.50
C GLY A 111 5.02 11.16 -17.63
N TRP A 112 5.74 10.24 -16.99
CA TRP A 112 7.21 10.16 -17.09
C TRP A 112 7.68 9.84 -18.51
N GLU A 113 6.98 8.97 -19.25
CA GLU A 113 7.24 8.68 -20.68
C GLU A 113 7.12 9.95 -21.53
N ASN A 114 6.23 10.88 -21.15
CA ASN A 114 5.99 12.16 -21.83
C ASN A 114 6.78 13.34 -21.23
N GLY A 115 7.69 13.10 -20.26
CA GLY A 115 8.54 14.13 -19.67
C GLY A 115 7.87 14.97 -18.58
N THR A 116 6.68 14.61 -18.10
CA THR A 116 6.03 15.29 -16.95
C THR A 116 6.50 14.72 -15.62
N THR A 117 6.39 15.51 -14.56
CA THR A 117 6.75 15.09 -13.20
C THR A 117 5.65 14.27 -12.54
N PHE A 118 5.94 13.69 -11.37
CA PHE A 118 4.98 12.99 -10.53
C PHE A 118 3.84 13.92 -10.09
N GLU A 119 4.18 15.13 -9.65
CA GLU A 119 3.26 16.14 -9.17
C GLU A 119 2.38 16.68 -10.31
N GLU A 120 2.97 17.04 -11.45
CA GLU A 120 2.23 17.53 -12.61
C GLU A 120 1.20 16.52 -13.11
N THR A 121 1.58 15.25 -13.19
CA THR A 121 0.67 14.18 -13.59
C THR A 121 -0.50 14.05 -12.61
N LEU A 122 -0.22 14.04 -11.32
CA LEU A 122 -1.24 13.85 -10.28
C LEU A 122 -2.09 15.09 -10.02
N HIS A 123 -1.67 16.28 -10.49
CA HIS A 123 -2.44 17.51 -10.31
C HIS A 123 -3.80 17.46 -11.02
N SER A 124 -3.94 16.68 -12.08
CA SER A 124 -5.20 16.48 -12.81
C SER A 124 -6.10 15.38 -12.21
N GLU A 125 -5.58 14.61 -11.25
CA GLU A 125 -6.33 13.50 -10.63
C GLU A 125 -7.37 14.02 -9.63
N ARG A 126 -8.42 13.23 -9.44
CA ARG A 126 -9.44 13.48 -8.43
C ARG A 126 -9.51 12.29 -7.48
N HIS A 127 -10.08 12.49 -6.29
CA HIS A 127 -10.44 11.40 -5.39
C HIS A 127 -11.35 10.38 -6.09
N GLU A 128 -11.53 9.19 -5.54
CA GLU A 128 -12.38 8.16 -6.13
C GLU A 128 -13.87 8.58 -6.07
N PRO A 129 -14.67 8.28 -7.12
CA PRO A 129 -16.08 8.69 -7.18
C PRO A 129 -17.02 7.75 -6.41
N ASP A 130 -16.55 7.12 -5.34
CA ASP A 130 -17.25 6.10 -4.55
C ASP A 130 -18.07 6.72 -3.40
N VAL A 131 -19.13 7.42 -3.72
CA VAL A 131 -20.06 7.99 -2.73
C VAL A 131 -20.59 6.89 -1.79
N PRO A 132 -20.68 7.10 -0.47
CA PRO A 132 -20.44 8.36 0.25
C PRO A 132 -19.00 8.56 0.74
N ASN A 133 -18.07 7.63 0.48
CA ASN A 133 -16.73 7.65 1.07
C ASN A 133 -15.81 8.66 0.39
N LEU A 134 -15.96 8.87 -0.92
CA LEU A 134 -15.08 9.73 -1.72
C LEU A 134 -13.62 9.43 -1.40
N THR A 135 -13.26 8.15 -1.58
CA THR A 135 -11.98 7.59 -1.14
C THR A 135 -10.79 8.40 -1.64
N PRO A 136 -9.87 8.81 -0.78
CA PRO A 136 -8.67 9.50 -1.21
C PRO A 136 -7.81 8.64 -2.14
N ARG A 137 -7.22 9.27 -3.15
CA ARG A 137 -6.09 8.69 -3.87
C ARG A 137 -4.82 9.01 -3.12
N ILE A 138 -4.03 7.97 -2.85
CA ILE A 138 -2.70 8.08 -2.26
C ILE A 138 -1.67 7.52 -3.24
N ALA A 139 -0.56 8.20 -3.37
CA ALA A 139 0.55 7.74 -4.20
C ALA A 139 1.90 8.05 -3.55
N GLY A 140 2.90 7.24 -3.89
CA GLY A 140 4.28 7.45 -3.50
C GLY A 140 5.20 7.26 -4.70
N CYS A 141 6.24 8.09 -4.80
CA CYS A 141 7.33 7.96 -5.75
C CYS A 141 8.64 7.81 -5.00
N LEU A 142 9.39 6.79 -5.34
CA LEU A 142 10.77 6.58 -4.90
C LEU A 142 11.70 6.79 -6.09
N HIS A 143 12.67 7.71 -5.94
CA HIS A 143 13.72 7.98 -6.90
C HIS A 143 15.09 8.01 -6.20
N PRO A 144 15.76 6.85 -6.04
CA PRO A 144 16.99 6.73 -5.25
C PRO A 144 18.12 7.68 -5.67
N GLU A 145 18.16 8.09 -6.93
CA GLU A 145 19.18 8.98 -7.49
C GLU A 145 18.89 10.48 -7.24
N ASP A 146 17.69 10.85 -6.83
CA ASP A 146 17.36 12.20 -6.39
C ASP A 146 17.87 12.40 -4.95
N LEU A 147 19.01 13.06 -4.81
CA LEU A 147 19.69 13.22 -3.51
C LEU A 147 18.95 14.18 -2.55
N GLU A 148 18.14 15.07 -3.08
CA GLU A 148 17.41 16.05 -2.26
C GLU A 148 16.06 15.52 -1.81
N SER A 149 15.31 14.89 -2.70
CA SER A 149 13.93 14.45 -2.45
C SER A 149 13.63 13.07 -3.08
N PRO A 150 14.36 12.02 -2.64
CA PRO A 150 14.15 10.67 -3.18
C PRO A 150 12.76 10.11 -2.90
N LEU A 151 12.06 10.62 -1.89
CA LEU A 151 10.72 10.21 -1.52
C LEU A 151 9.72 11.33 -1.78
N ARG A 152 8.68 11.03 -2.55
CA ARG A 152 7.57 11.93 -2.79
C ARG A 152 6.26 11.19 -2.50
N LEU A 153 5.36 11.86 -1.80
CA LEU A 153 4.05 11.33 -1.46
C LEU A 153 2.97 12.29 -1.93
N ALA A 154 1.84 11.75 -2.35
CA ALA A 154 0.68 12.53 -2.75
C ALA A 154 -0.58 12.01 -2.05
N LEU A 155 -1.40 12.94 -1.58
CA LEU A 155 -2.72 12.72 -1.04
C LEU A 155 -3.71 13.60 -1.81
N ILE A 156 -4.66 12.99 -2.51
CA ILE A 156 -5.71 13.66 -3.27
C ILE A 156 -7.04 13.23 -2.64
N ARG A 157 -7.72 14.15 -1.99
CA ARG A 157 -8.95 13.87 -1.26
C ARG A 157 -10.07 14.83 -1.63
N SER A 158 -11.29 14.47 -1.30
CA SER A 158 -12.43 15.37 -1.47
C SER A 158 -12.24 16.64 -0.63
N CYS A 159 -12.56 17.79 -1.21
CA CYS A 159 -12.60 19.06 -0.50
C CYS A 159 -13.79 19.10 0.44
N GLY A 160 -13.54 19.28 1.75
CA GLY A 160 -14.59 19.29 2.77
C GLY A 160 -15.65 20.39 2.62
N ARG A 161 -15.34 21.47 1.86
CA ARG A 161 -16.29 22.57 1.55
C ARG A 161 -17.10 22.31 0.27
N ASN A 162 -16.53 21.55 -0.66
CA ASN A 162 -17.19 21.16 -1.89
C ASN A 162 -16.73 19.76 -2.30
N PRO A 163 -17.53 18.71 -2.04
CA PRO A 163 -17.18 17.34 -2.35
C PRO A 163 -16.92 17.05 -3.83
N GLU A 164 -17.41 17.92 -4.73
CA GLU A 164 -17.15 17.81 -6.17
C GLU A 164 -15.72 18.21 -6.56
N LEU A 165 -14.97 18.84 -5.65
CA LEU A 165 -13.59 19.26 -5.87
C LEU A 165 -12.63 18.40 -5.07
N SER A 166 -11.38 18.33 -5.51
CA SER A 166 -10.30 17.64 -4.81
C SER A 166 -9.28 18.63 -4.26
N GLU A 167 -8.76 18.34 -3.07
CA GLU A 167 -7.57 18.95 -2.51
C GLU A 167 -6.36 18.07 -2.86
N HIS A 168 -5.27 18.70 -3.30
CA HIS A 168 -4.03 18.01 -3.67
C HIS A 168 -2.92 18.41 -2.70
N HIS A 169 -2.33 17.43 -2.04
CA HIS A 169 -1.22 17.62 -1.13
C HIS A 169 -0.03 16.80 -1.61
N PHE A 170 1.10 17.47 -1.83
CA PHE A 170 2.36 16.84 -2.23
C PHE A 170 3.40 17.04 -1.13
N PHE A 171 4.15 16.00 -0.83
CA PHE A 171 5.16 15.97 0.20
C PHE A 171 6.46 15.41 -0.37
N CYS A 172 7.56 16.14 -0.19
CA CYS A 172 8.89 15.75 -0.64
C CYS A 172 9.78 15.57 0.60
N TYR A 173 10.50 14.46 0.64
CA TYR A 173 11.35 14.11 1.78
C TYR A 173 12.75 13.68 1.33
N PRO A 174 13.79 14.11 2.07
CA PRO A 174 15.11 13.51 1.94
C PRO A 174 15.07 12.03 2.36
N ALA A 175 16.15 11.30 2.07
CA ALA A 175 16.28 9.91 2.51
C ALA A 175 16.16 9.82 4.04
N PRO A 176 15.25 9.01 4.57
CA PRO A 176 15.14 8.83 6.02
C PRO A 176 16.31 8.01 6.56
N ALA A 177 16.51 8.06 7.87
CA ALA A 177 17.40 7.13 8.55
C ALA A 177 16.95 5.68 8.32
N SER A 178 17.91 4.74 8.30
CA SER A 178 17.61 3.31 8.17
C SER A 178 16.68 2.84 9.30
N GLY A 179 15.69 2.04 8.97
CA GLY A 179 14.66 1.57 9.89
C GLY A 179 13.40 2.44 9.94
N LEU A 180 13.32 3.53 9.14
CA LEU A 180 12.20 4.46 9.14
C LEU A 180 11.65 4.74 7.74
N GLY A 181 10.36 5.07 7.68
CA GLY A 181 9.69 5.51 6.46
C GLY A 181 8.51 6.43 6.72
N HIS A 182 8.08 7.14 5.68
CA HIS A 182 6.89 7.97 5.68
C HIS A 182 5.73 7.23 5.01
N GLY A 183 4.55 7.29 5.61
CA GLY A 183 3.38 6.58 5.09
C GLY A 183 2.09 7.38 5.07
N LEU A 184 1.19 6.96 4.20
CA LEU A 184 -0.18 7.44 4.04
C LEU A 184 -1.15 6.27 4.10
N THR A 185 -2.36 6.53 4.59
CA THR A 185 -3.51 5.64 4.51
C THR A 185 -4.67 6.34 3.81
N THR A 186 -5.63 5.59 3.28
CA THR A 186 -6.82 6.24 2.68
C THR A 186 -7.75 6.77 3.75
N TYR A 187 -7.80 6.13 4.93
CA TYR A 187 -8.72 6.52 6.00
C TYR A 187 -8.01 6.68 7.35
N GLN A 188 -8.56 7.55 8.18
CA GLN A 188 -8.09 7.73 9.58
C GLN A 188 -8.57 6.62 10.51
N GLY A 189 -9.64 5.91 10.13
CA GLY A 189 -10.29 4.88 10.93
C GLY A 189 -11.50 4.30 10.24
N ASP A 190 -12.22 3.47 10.97
CA ASP A 190 -13.51 2.93 10.55
C ASP A 190 -14.63 3.98 10.71
N GLY A 191 -15.72 3.80 9.97
CA GLY A 191 -16.86 4.71 10.01
C GLY A 191 -17.84 4.51 8.85
N ASN A 192 -18.91 5.32 8.86
CA ASN A 192 -19.88 5.40 7.77
C ASN A 192 -20.44 6.83 7.66
N PRO A 193 -19.99 7.65 6.68
CA PRO A 193 -18.93 7.35 5.72
C PRO A 193 -17.55 7.17 6.39
N LEU A 194 -16.62 6.57 5.67
CA LEU A 194 -15.25 6.40 6.12
C LEU A 194 -14.52 7.75 6.22
N PRO A 195 -13.90 8.09 7.36
CA PRO A 195 -13.20 9.36 7.51
C PRO A 195 -11.90 9.37 6.69
N SER A 196 -11.84 10.22 5.67
CA SER A 196 -10.64 10.40 4.84
C SER A 196 -9.41 10.77 5.67
N PHE A 197 -8.24 10.24 5.29
CA PHE A 197 -6.98 10.67 5.87
C PHE A 197 -6.75 12.17 5.60
N ALA A 198 -6.35 12.91 6.64
CA ALA A 198 -6.27 14.37 6.60
C ALA A 198 -5.07 14.93 7.39
N ARG A 199 -4.00 14.14 7.51
CA ARG A 199 -2.77 14.51 8.25
C ARG A 199 -1.59 14.60 7.31
N LEU A 200 -0.46 15.08 7.83
CA LEU A 200 0.84 14.89 7.21
C LEU A 200 1.18 13.40 7.15
N PRO A 201 2.00 12.94 6.21
CA PRO A 201 2.54 11.59 6.21
C PRO A 201 3.16 11.23 7.56
N LEU A 202 2.83 10.04 8.06
CA LEU A 202 3.25 9.57 9.37
C LEU A 202 4.57 8.82 9.27
N TRP A 203 5.39 8.90 10.31
CA TRP A 203 6.53 8.03 10.48
C TRP A 203 6.08 6.60 10.81
N PHE A 204 6.72 5.61 10.18
CA PHE A 204 6.51 4.19 10.47
C PHE A 204 7.85 3.46 10.57
N PRO A 205 7.97 2.42 11.42
CA PRO A 205 9.18 1.62 11.53
C PRO A 205 9.29 0.65 10.34
N LEU A 206 10.49 0.51 9.79
CA LEU A 206 10.84 -0.47 8.75
C LEU A 206 11.97 -1.38 9.27
N GLU A 207 11.67 -2.11 10.34
CA GLU A 207 12.66 -2.93 11.06
C GLU A 207 12.92 -4.28 10.41
N GLY A 208 14.20 -4.60 10.23
CA GLY A 208 14.67 -5.85 9.64
C GLY A 208 14.63 -5.82 8.11
N GLU A 209 14.70 -7.00 7.52
CA GLU A 209 14.62 -7.23 6.07
C GLU A 209 13.19 -7.44 5.61
N GLY A 210 12.97 -7.53 4.30
CA GLY A 210 11.65 -7.59 3.69
C GLY A 210 10.72 -8.66 4.27
N ASP A 211 11.20 -9.87 4.56
CA ASP A 211 10.38 -10.95 5.14
C ASP A 211 9.89 -10.61 6.55
N ARG A 212 10.74 -10.00 7.38
CA ARG A 212 10.37 -9.53 8.71
C ARG A 212 9.34 -8.40 8.64
N ILE A 213 9.52 -7.48 7.70
CA ILE A 213 8.58 -6.37 7.49
C ILE A 213 7.21 -6.90 7.03
N VAL A 214 7.17 -7.83 6.06
CA VAL A 214 5.91 -8.49 5.65
C VAL A 214 5.19 -9.08 6.84
N LYS A 215 5.88 -9.88 7.65
CA LYS A 215 5.30 -10.54 8.83
C LYS A 215 4.76 -9.51 9.83
N ALA A 216 5.59 -8.51 10.20
CA ALA A 216 5.22 -7.50 11.18
C ALA A 216 3.99 -6.70 10.76
N TYR A 217 3.95 -6.21 9.51
CA TYR A 217 2.81 -5.43 9.02
C TYR A 217 1.57 -6.28 8.78
N TRP A 218 1.73 -7.53 8.33
CA TRP A 218 0.60 -8.45 8.20
C TRP A 218 -0.07 -8.75 9.53
N GLU A 219 0.70 -8.98 10.58
CA GLU A 219 0.19 -9.26 11.94
C GLU A 219 -0.50 -8.05 12.56
N VAL A 220 -0.01 -6.84 12.29
CA VAL A 220 -0.56 -5.58 12.82
C VAL A 220 -1.90 -5.21 12.19
N LEU A 221 -2.07 -5.46 10.88
CA LEU A 221 -3.33 -5.17 10.19
C LEU A 221 -4.47 -6.03 10.72
N ASN A 222 -5.64 -5.39 10.94
CA ASN A 222 -6.83 -6.08 11.44
C ASN A 222 -7.14 -7.36 10.64
N PRO A 223 -7.22 -8.55 11.27
CA PRO A 223 -7.32 -9.84 10.59
C PRO A 223 -8.61 -10.01 9.79
N ASP A 224 -9.71 -9.34 10.18
CA ASP A 224 -10.98 -9.46 9.47
C ASP A 224 -11.01 -8.65 8.18
N ASN A 225 -10.25 -7.54 8.14
CA ASN A 225 -10.29 -6.58 7.05
C ASN A 225 -9.05 -6.62 6.14
N ARG A 226 -7.91 -7.16 6.58
CA ARG A 226 -6.71 -7.30 5.73
C ARG A 226 -6.98 -8.23 4.56
N VAL A 227 -6.52 -7.83 3.38
CA VAL A 227 -6.72 -8.56 2.12
C VAL A 227 -5.39 -9.01 1.53
N ALA A 228 -4.47 -8.10 1.34
CA ALA A 228 -3.15 -8.39 0.81
C ALA A 228 -2.13 -7.34 1.27
N LEU A 229 -0.86 -7.72 1.28
CA LEU A 229 0.28 -6.87 1.60
C LEU A 229 1.47 -7.24 0.71
N ALA A 230 2.19 -6.23 0.23
CA ALA A 230 3.44 -6.40 -0.50
C ALA A 230 4.54 -5.52 0.12
N VAL A 231 5.76 -6.05 0.12
CA VAL A 231 6.99 -5.33 0.44
C VAL A 231 7.93 -5.43 -0.75
N TRP A 232 8.27 -4.28 -1.31
CA TRP A 232 9.28 -4.13 -2.35
C TRP A 232 10.55 -3.57 -1.73
N THR A 233 11.71 -4.17 -2.04
CA THR A 233 13.01 -3.70 -1.54
C THR A 233 14.02 -3.58 -2.69
N LEU A 234 14.91 -2.58 -2.58
CA LEU A 234 16.04 -2.39 -3.49
C LEU A 234 17.30 -2.10 -2.67
N SER A 235 18.26 -3.01 -2.74
CA SER A 235 19.54 -2.86 -2.05
C SER A 235 20.37 -1.74 -2.67
N PRO A 236 21.16 -1.00 -1.89
CA PRO A 236 22.08 0.01 -2.40
C PRO A 236 23.00 -0.55 -3.48
N GLY A 237 23.08 0.12 -4.63
CA GLY A 237 23.89 -0.31 -5.77
C GLY A 237 23.32 -1.46 -6.60
N SER A 238 22.16 -2.03 -6.23
CA SER A 238 21.46 -3.02 -7.03
C SER A 238 20.49 -2.35 -8.00
N SER A 239 20.33 -2.95 -9.19
CA SER A 239 19.25 -2.61 -10.14
C SER A 239 18.08 -3.57 -10.08
N THR A 240 18.18 -4.64 -9.29
CA THR A 240 17.18 -5.71 -9.22
C THR A 240 16.45 -5.64 -7.88
N PRO A 241 15.19 -5.20 -7.88
CA PRO A 241 14.38 -5.20 -6.66
C PRO A 241 13.95 -6.61 -6.30
N GLN A 242 13.57 -6.78 -5.04
CA GLN A 242 12.90 -7.97 -4.54
C GLN A 242 11.47 -7.62 -4.11
N MET A 243 10.53 -8.52 -4.40
CA MET A 243 9.13 -8.38 -4.01
C MET A 243 8.73 -9.55 -3.12
N ARG A 244 8.00 -9.25 -2.04
CA ARG A 244 7.40 -10.23 -1.14
C ARG A 244 5.93 -9.90 -0.99
N ILE A 245 5.08 -10.91 -1.12
CA ILE A 245 3.62 -10.72 -1.11
C ILE A 245 3.00 -11.68 -0.11
N CYS A 246 2.04 -11.17 0.66
CA CYS A 246 1.17 -11.94 1.52
C CYS A 246 -0.28 -11.67 1.13
N ASN A 247 -1.01 -12.69 0.71
CA ASN A 247 -2.42 -12.63 0.34
C ASN A 247 -3.27 -13.41 1.36
N ARG A 248 -4.44 -12.88 1.72
CA ARG A 248 -5.44 -13.60 2.50
C ARG A 248 -5.97 -14.83 1.74
N HIS A 249 -6.24 -14.64 0.45
CA HIS A 249 -6.59 -15.71 -0.47
C HIS A 249 -5.30 -16.17 -1.14
N ARG A 250 -4.78 -17.34 -0.72
CA ARG A 250 -3.58 -17.91 -1.31
C ARG A 250 -3.87 -18.39 -2.73
N THR A 251 -2.98 -18.09 -3.65
CA THR A 251 -3.02 -18.60 -5.03
C THR A 251 -2.63 -20.08 -5.12
N ASP A 252 -2.01 -20.61 -4.06
CA ASP A 252 -1.42 -21.96 -4.02
C ASP A 252 -2.24 -22.96 -3.17
N ASP A 253 -3.39 -22.59 -2.65
CA ASP A 253 -4.28 -23.61 -2.07
C ASP A 253 -4.82 -24.48 -3.21
N PRO A 254 -4.49 -25.81 -3.25
CA PRO A 254 -5.12 -26.70 -4.21
C PRO A 254 -6.64 -26.60 -4.03
N ALA A 255 -7.36 -26.55 -5.14
CA ALA A 255 -8.81 -26.54 -5.11
C ALA A 255 -9.29 -27.61 -4.13
N PRO A 256 -10.29 -27.33 -3.25
CA PRO A 256 -10.79 -28.33 -2.33
C PRO A 256 -11.14 -29.57 -3.12
N ASP A 257 -10.49 -30.67 -2.76
CA ASP A 257 -10.67 -31.99 -3.38
C ASP A 257 -12.18 -32.27 -3.42
N SER A 258 -12.75 -32.26 -4.63
CA SER A 258 -14.15 -32.62 -4.85
C SER A 258 -14.26 -34.11 -4.50
N GLY A 259 -14.53 -34.35 -3.22
CA GLY A 259 -14.54 -35.66 -2.59
C GLY A 259 -15.29 -36.68 -3.42
N THR A 260 -14.52 -37.55 -4.05
CA THR A 260 -15.06 -38.83 -4.56
C THR A 260 -15.61 -39.58 -3.35
N PRO A 261 -16.90 -39.99 -3.35
CA PRO A 261 -17.47 -40.75 -2.23
C PRO A 261 -16.68 -42.03 -2.06
N ARG A 262 -16.01 -42.22 -0.93
CA ARG A 262 -15.44 -43.52 -0.54
C ARG A 262 -16.60 -44.53 -0.46
N MET A 263 -16.63 -45.47 -1.41
CA MET A 263 -17.45 -46.67 -1.31
C MET A 263 -17.07 -47.41 -0.03
N VAL A 264 -17.97 -47.41 0.92
CA VAL A 264 -17.87 -48.29 2.11
C VAL A 264 -18.23 -49.71 1.65
N SER A 265 -17.23 -50.57 1.50
CA SER A 265 -17.42 -51.99 1.28
C SER A 265 -18.01 -52.59 2.58
N ARG A 266 -19.30 -52.99 2.53
CA ARG A 266 -19.89 -53.82 3.55
C ARG A 266 -19.37 -55.26 3.37
N THR A 267 -18.50 -55.67 4.24
CA THR A 267 -18.15 -57.08 4.44
C THR A 267 -19.29 -57.74 5.22
N THR A 268 -20.04 -58.58 4.53
CA THR A 268 -20.98 -59.53 5.16
C THR A 268 -20.17 -60.74 5.65
N ASN A 269 -20.06 -60.91 6.96
CA ASN A 269 -19.64 -62.17 7.57
C ASN A 269 -20.81 -63.15 7.53
N ARG A 270 -20.50 -64.31 6.98
CA ARG A 270 -21.12 -65.59 7.38
C ARG A 270 -20.14 -66.46 8.15
#